data_c5105db05a7c26fac95e42a935dbec89
#
_entry.id   c5105db05a7c26fac95e42a935dbec89
#
_cell.length_a   1.000
_cell.length_b   1.000
_cell.length_c   1.000
_cell.angle_alpha   90.00
_cell.angle_beta   90.00
_cell.angle_gamma   90.00
#
_symmetry.space_group_name_H-M   'P 1'
#
loop_
_entity.id
_entity.type
_entity.pdbx_description
1 polymer ?
#
loop_
_entity_poly.entity_id
_entity_poly.type
_entity_poly.pdbx_seq_one_letter_code
_entity_poly.pdbx_strand_id
1 'polypeptide(L)'
;MKSHPPLQITTLLSLLSAGFLIACSDSSQQTAGEKLDQSVAMAQQKGDEIQSDVKQSAAKLEDQASAMATEAKNAMSDATITAQVNASLAKDPGLSVMKIDVDTTQHKVTLSGTVPDAAASSRAAQLAQAVEGVTSVDNQLVVK
;
A
#
# COMPACT_ATOMS: atom_id res chain seq x y z
N MET A 1 -0.43 -31.87 -3.32
CA MET A 1 1.04 -31.92 -3.33
C MET A 1 1.52 -31.22 -4.61
N LYS A 2 1.88 -29.96 -4.53
CA LYS A 2 2.55 -29.23 -5.63
C LYS A 2 3.88 -28.75 -5.08
N SER A 3 4.93 -29.40 -5.54
CA SER A 3 6.34 -29.12 -5.25
C SER A 3 6.77 -27.85 -5.95
N HIS A 4 7.26 -26.88 -5.17
CA HIS A 4 7.98 -25.73 -5.71
C HIS A 4 9.44 -26.09 -5.97
N PRO A 5 10.02 -25.72 -7.12
CA PRO A 5 11.44 -25.93 -7.36
C PRO A 5 12.28 -24.90 -6.58
N PRO A 6 13.44 -25.26 -6.08
CA PRO A 6 14.32 -24.33 -5.39
C PRO A 6 14.99 -23.38 -6.38
N LEU A 7 14.97 -22.11 -6.04
CA LEU A 7 15.66 -21.04 -6.75
C LEU A 7 17.17 -21.27 -6.62
N GLN A 8 17.81 -21.68 -7.68
CA GLN A 8 19.26 -21.82 -7.80
C GLN A 8 19.87 -20.41 -7.94
N ILE A 9 20.37 -19.88 -6.85
CA ILE A 9 21.25 -18.70 -6.85
C ILE A 9 22.64 -19.17 -7.28
N THR A 10 22.89 -19.16 -8.57
CA THR A 10 24.21 -19.38 -9.14
C THR A 10 25.05 -18.11 -8.93
N THR A 11 25.95 -18.19 -7.98
CA THR A 11 27.09 -17.30 -7.79
C THR A 11 27.97 -17.28 -9.02
N LEU A 12 27.90 -16.23 -9.83
CA LEU A 12 28.83 -15.94 -10.91
C LEU A 12 29.94 -15.05 -10.36
N LEU A 13 30.89 -15.66 -9.67
CA LEU A 13 32.15 -15.03 -9.31
C LEU A 13 33.17 -15.51 -10.35
N SER A 14 33.32 -14.77 -11.47
CA SER A 14 34.34 -15.04 -12.48
C SER A 14 35.27 -13.86 -12.60
N LEU A 15 36.47 -14.05 -12.08
CA LEU A 15 37.80 -13.63 -12.52
C LEU A 15 37.85 -12.57 -13.63
N LEU A 16 38.24 -11.36 -13.29
CA LEU A 16 38.92 -10.47 -14.24
C LEU A 16 40.41 -10.41 -13.91
N SER A 17 41.13 -11.36 -14.48
CA SER A 17 42.56 -11.27 -14.72
C SER A 17 42.70 -10.61 -16.09
N ALA A 18 42.89 -9.31 -16.14
CA ALA A 18 43.25 -8.63 -17.36
C ALA A 18 44.68 -8.10 -17.26
N GLY A 19 45.53 -8.72 -18.07
CA GLY A 19 46.91 -8.34 -18.24
C GLY A 19 47.08 -6.92 -18.71
N PHE A 20 48.00 -6.24 -18.06
CA PHE A 20 48.44 -4.89 -18.35
C PHE A 20 49.48 -4.96 -19.48
N LEU A 21 49.08 -4.77 -20.73
CA LEU A 21 50.00 -4.53 -21.83
C LEU A 21 50.25 -3.02 -21.92
N ILE A 22 51.42 -2.63 -21.53
CA ILE A 22 51.97 -1.30 -21.74
C ILE A 22 52.30 -1.17 -23.25
N ALA A 23 51.47 -0.41 -23.95
CA ALA A 23 51.82 0.13 -25.26
C ALA A 23 52.14 1.62 -25.08
N CYS A 24 53.41 1.95 -25.03
CA CYS A 24 53.90 3.31 -25.27
C CYS A 24 53.73 3.65 -26.73
N SER A 25 52.89 4.65 -27.04
CA SER A 25 53.01 5.48 -28.24
C SER A 25 52.26 6.79 -28.07
N ASP A 26 53.05 7.83 -28.03
CA ASP A 26 52.87 9.20 -28.57
C ASP A 26 51.85 10.18 -27.94
N SER A 27 52.49 11.19 -27.33
CA SER A 27 52.18 12.65 -27.39
C SER A 27 50.73 13.11 -27.24
N SER A 28 50.31 13.27 -26.02
CA SER A 28 49.65 14.50 -25.56
C SER A 28 50.01 14.68 -24.08
N GLN A 29 50.74 15.73 -23.78
CA GLN A 29 51.06 16.16 -22.41
C GLN A 29 49.81 16.62 -21.69
N GLN A 30 48.95 15.68 -21.33
CA GLN A 30 48.01 15.91 -20.24
C GLN A 30 48.74 15.59 -18.95
N THR A 31 49.04 16.61 -18.19
CA THR A 31 49.71 16.52 -16.90
C THR A 31 48.90 15.57 -15.97
N ALA A 32 49.60 14.78 -15.16
CA ALA A 32 48.99 13.88 -14.21
C ALA A 32 47.97 14.59 -13.29
N GLY A 33 48.10 15.90 -13.11
CA GLY A 33 47.15 16.74 -12.37
C GLY A 33 45.78 16.86 -13.03
N GLU A 34 45.72 17.07 -14.37
CA GLU A 34 44.45 17.20 -15.10
C GLU A 34 43.63 15.91 -15.12
N LYS A 35 44.28 14.76 -15.15
CA LYS A 35 43.60 13.45 -15.06
C LYS A 35 43.06 13.19 -13.65
N LEU A 36 43.74 13.66 -12.61
CA LEU A 36 43.25 13.57 -11.23
C LEU A 36 42.06 14.47 -11.00
N ASP A 37 42.08 15.71 -11.46
CA ASP A 37 40.97 16.65 -11.33
C ASP A 37 39.71 16.15 -12.06
N GLN A 38 39.86 15.55 -13.24
CA GLN A 38 38.74 14.99 -14.00
C GLN A 38 38.15 13.75 -13.32
N SER A 39 38.98 12.90 -12.71
CA SER A 39 38.52 11.72 -11.97
C SER A 39 37.82 12.09 -10.65
N VAL A 40 38.28 13.15 -9.98
CA VAL A 40 37.64 13.67 -8.76
C VAL A 40 36.31 14.32 -9.07
N ALA A 41 36.24 15.11 -10.17
CA ALA A 41 34.99 15.72 -10.61
C ALA A 41 33.91 14.67 -10.99
N MET A 42 34.32 13.59 -11.68
CA MET A 42 33.40 12.48 -11.99
C MET A 42 32.96 11.70 -10.73
N ALA A 43 33.82 11.54 -9.75
CA ALA A 43 33.49 10.88 -8.50
C ALA A 43 32.53 11.72 -7.65
N GLN A 44 32.69 13.04 -7.63
CA GLN A 44 31.76 13.94 -6.96
C GLN A 44 30.39 13.97 -7.65
N GLN A 45 30.35 14.07 -8.97
CA GLN A 45 29.10 14.06 -9.73
C GLN A 45 28.31 12.76 -9.55
N LYS A 46 29.00 11.59 -9.55
CA LYS A 46 28.36 10.31 -9.21
C LYS A 46 27.92 10.22 -7.75
N GLY A 47 28.64 10.84 -6.85
CA GLY A 47 28.26 10.91 -5.43
C GLY A 47 26.97 11.69 -5.21
N ASP A 48 26.81 12.82 -5.89
CA ASP A 48 25.61 13.65 -5.83
C ASP A 48 24.39 12.96 -6.48
N GLU A 49 24.60 12.26 -7.59
CA GLU A 49 23.56 11.47 -8.27
C GLU A 49 23.05 10.31 -7.37
N ILE A 50 23.95 9.56 -6.76
CA ILE A 50 23.60 8.50 -5.81
C ILE A 50 22.89 9.06 -4.58
N GLN A 51 23.31 10.21 -4.06
CA GLN A 51 22.68 10.83 -2.92
C GLN A 51 21.27 11.35 -3.22
N SER A 52 21.02 11.84 -4.44
CA SER A 52 19.68 12.23 -4.89
C SER A 52 18.76 11.03 -5.06
N ASP A 53 19.25 9.93 -5.64
CA ASP A 53 18.50 8.70 -5.84
C ASP A 53 18.14 8.01 -4.50
N VAL A 54 19.05 8.02 -3.55
CA VAL A 54 18.79 7.50 -2.19
C VAL A 54 17.75 8.33 -1.47
N LYS A 55 17.83 9.67 -1.55
CA LYS A 55 16.81 10.56 -0.97
C LYS A 55 15.43 10.37 -1.60
N GLN A 56 15.38 10.24 -2.92
CA GLN A 56 14.12 10.02 -3.63
C GLN A 56 13.51 8.64 -3.32
N SER A 57 14.35 7.62 -3.19
CA SER A 57 13.91 6.27 -2.79
C SER A 57 13.42 6.23 -1.35
N ALA A 58 14.11 6.93 -0.43
CA ALA A 58 13.69 7.04 0.96
C ALA A 58 12.35 7.76 1.11
N ALA A 59 12.16 8.91 0.42
CA ALA A 59 10.89 9.64 0.43
C ALA A 59 9.73 8.78 -0.11
N LYS A 60 9.98 8.00 -1.16
CA LYS A 60 8.97 7.10 -1.73
C LYS A 60 8.57 5.96 -0.79
N LEU A 61 9.53 5.45 0.01
CA LEU A 61 9.26 4.44 1.03
C LEU A 61 8.48 5.03 2.22
N GLU A 62 8.75 6.26 2.61
CA GLU A 62 8.00 6.96 3.67
C GLU A 62 6.55 7.22 3.24
N ASP A 63 6.32 7.65 2.00
CA ASP A 63 4.98 7.84 1.45
C ASP A 63 4.19 6.53 1.39
N GLN A 64 4.83 5.44 0.96
CA GLN A 64 4.19 4.12 0.92
C GLN A 64 3.88 3.59 2.32
N ALA A 65 4.79 3.74 3.28
CA ALA A 65 4.56 3.33 4.66
C ALA A 65 3.43 4.13 5.32
N SER A 66 3.36 5.43 5.05
CA SER A 66 2.29 6.31 5.54
C SER A 66 0.93 5.95 4.94
N ALA A 67 0.88 5.65 3.64
CA ALA A 67 -0.34 5.22 2.96
C ALA A 67 -0.85 3.88 3.53
N MET A 68 0.04 2.89 3.70
CA MET A 68 -0.30 1.60 4.30
C MET A 68 -0.80 1.73 5.75
N ALA A 69 -0.17 2.59 6.56
CA ALA A 69 -0.60 2.83 7.93
C ALA A 69 -2.00 3.48 7.99
N THR A 70 -2.28 4.39 7.07
CA THR A 70 -3.60 5.04 6.96
C THR A 70 -4.67 4.04 6.54
N GLU A 71 -4.38 3.19 5.57
CA GLU A 71 -5.31 2.17 5.09
C GLU A 71 -5.61 1.12 6.17
N ALA A 72 -4.59 0.67 6.91
CA ALA A 72 -4.76 -0.25 8.04
C ALA A 72 -5.61 0.38 9.15
N LYS A 73 -5.43 1.67 9.45
CA LYS A 73 -6.22 2.39 10.44
C LYS A 73 -7.68 2.52 10.01
N ASN A 74 -7.93 2.81 8.73
CA ASN A 74 -9.28 2.91 8.18
C ASN A 74 -9.97 1.53 8.21
N ALA A 75 -9.30 0.47 7.81
CA ALA A 75 -9.85 -0.89 7.84
C ALA A 75 -10.23 -1.33 9.26
N MET A 76 -9.43 -0.96 10.27
CA MET A 76 -9.72 -1.25 11.68
C MET A 76 -10.92 -0.46 12.19
N SER A 77 -11.08 0.79 11.75
CA SER A 77 -12.24 1.63 12.02
C SER A 77 -13.51 1.07 11.38
N ASP A 78 -13.44 0.66 10.12
CA ASP A 78 -14.55 0.09 9.37
C ASP A 78 -15.07 -1.21 10.01
N ALA A 79 -14.18 -2.09 10.47
CA ALA A 79 -14.56 -3.30 11.21
C ALA A 79 -15.29 -2.99 12.53
N THR A 80 -14.87 -1.94 13.21
CA THR A 80 -15.53 -1.49 14.45
C THR A 80 -16.93 -0.94 14.15
N ILE A 81 -17.07 -0.12 13.09
CA ILE A 81 -18.36 0.39 12.63
C ILE A 81 -19.30 -0.77 12.26
N THR A 82 -18.84 -1.73 11.48
CA THR A 82 -19.62 -2.93 11.11
C THR A 82 -20.14 -3.66 12.34
N ALA A 83 -19.28 -3.89 13.34
CA ALA A 83 -19.68 -4.55 14.58
C ALA A 83 -20.73 -3.74 15.36
N GLN A 84 -20.61 -2.43 15.43
CA GLN A 84 -21.57 -1.55 16.11
C GLN A 84 -22.90 -1.48 15.37
N VAL A 85 -22.91 -1.42 14.04
CA VAL A 85 -24.13 -1.47 13.23
C VAL A 85 -24.86 -2.79 13.46
N ASN A 86 -24.14 -3.92 13.36
CA ASN A 86 -24.71 -5.24 13.63
C ASN A 86 -25.31 -5.35 15.04
N ALA A 87 -24.60 -4.81 16.04
CA ALA A 87 -25.12 -4.79 17.41
C ALA A 87 -26.37 -3.91 17.55
N SER A 88 -26.47 -2.81 16.81
CA SER A 88 -27.64 -1.92 16.81
C SER A 88 -28.85 -2.58 16.14
N LEU A 89 -28.63 -3.24 15.02
CA LEU A 89 -29.69 -4.01 14.32
C LEU A 89 -30.17 -5.20 15.16
N ALA A 90 -29.27 -5.90 15.83
CA ALA A 90 -29.61 -7.04 16.69
C ALA A 90 -30.42 -6.66 17.93
N LYS A 91 -30.31 -5.43 18.41
CA LYS A 91 -31.11 -4.90 19.54
C LYS A 91 -32.52 -4.52 19.14
N ASP A 92 -32.79 -4.34 17.86
CA ASP A 92 -34.13 -4.00 17.37
C ASP A 92 -34.97 -5.28 17.18
N PRO A 93 -36.12 -5.42 17.86
CA PRO A 93 -36.92 -6.65 17.79
C PRO A 93 -37.48 -6.95 16.39
N GLY A 94 -37.67 -5.90 15.58
CA GLY A 94 -38.17 -6.03 14.21
C GLY A 94 -37.11 -6.39 13.19
N LEU A 95 -35.82 -6.23 13.54
CA LEU A 95 -34.68 -6.46 12.64
C LEU A 95 -33.79 -7.62 13.07
N SER A 96 -33.83 -7.99 14.35
CA SER A 96 -32.95 -9.01 14.94
C SER A 96 -33.09 -10.42 14.34
N VAL A 97 -34.25 -10.73 13.75
CA VAL A 97 -34.54 -12.00 13.10
C VAL A 97 -34.31 -11.96 11.57
N MET A 98 -33.96 -10.78 11.04
CA MET A 98 -33.74 -10.59 9.61
C MET A 98 -32.29 -10.93 9.25
N LYS A 99 -32.11 -11.43 8.03
CA LYS A 99 -30.79 -11.65 7.44
C LYS A 99 -30.36 -10.36 6.74
N ILE A 100 -29.76 -9.47 7.50
CA ILE A 100 -29.19 -8.21 7.01
C ILE A 100 -27.68 -8.36 7.06
N ASP A 101 -27.03 -8.27 5.91
CA ASP A 101 -25.57 -8.20 5.80
C ASP A 101 -25.13 -6.74 5.84
N VAL A 102 -24.12 -6.47 6.63
CA VAL A 102 -23.53 -5.14 6.84
C VAL A 102 -22.08 -5.15 6.39
N ASP A 103 -21.77 -4.32 5.46
CA ASP A 103 -20.40 -4.07 4.99
C ASP A 103 -20.02 -2.61 5.17
N THR A 104 -18.78 -2.35 5.58
CA THR A 104 -18.30 -0.98 5.77
C THR A 104 -16.98 -0.80 5.04
N THR A 105 -16.90 0.25 4.23
CA THR A 105 -15.70 0.62 3.50
C THR A 105 -15.56 2.15 3.54
N GLN A 106 -14.42 2.63 4.02
CA GLN A 106 -14.15 4.08 4.15
C GLN A 106 -15.28 4.83 4.90
N HIS A 107 -15.76 4.25 6.01
CA HIS A 107 -16.84 4.80 6.84
C HIS A 107 -18.21 4.87 6.13
N LYS A 108 -18.34 4.28 4.97
CA LYS A 108 -19.61 4.09 4.26
C LYS A 108 -20.15 2.70 4.55
N VAL A 109 -21.33 2.64 5.13
CA VAL A 109 -22.05 1.40 5.44
C VAL A 109 -22.94 1.00 4.27
N THR A 110 -22.85 -0.23 3.83
CA THR A 110 -23.77 -0.85 2.86
C THR A 110 -24.61 -1.90 3.58
N LEU A 111 -25.92 -1.75 3.51
CA LEU A 111 -26.88 -2.72 4.04
C LEU A 111 -27.43 -3.53 2.89
N SER A 112 -27.30 -4.85 2.95
CA SER A 112 -27.86 -5.78 1.94
C SER A 112 -28.65 -6.90 2.61
N GLY A 113 -29.54 -7.53 1.83
CA GLY A 113 -30.39 -8.60 2.33
C GLY A 113 -31.87 -8.40 2.05
N THR A 114 -32.74 -9.05 2.85
CA THR A 114 -34.17 -9.02 2.64
C THR A 114 -34.92 -8.66 3.91
N VAL A 115 -35.87 -7.75 3.78
CA VAL A 115 -36.75 -7.27 4.86
C VAL A 115 -38.22 -7.43 4.45
N PRO A 116 -39.16 -7.53 5.42
CA PRO A 116 -40.56 -7.79 5.12
C PRO A 116 -41.31 -6.57 4.55
N ASP A 117 -40.85 -5.36 4.87
CA ASP A 117 -41.50 -4.14 4.46
C ASP A 117 -40.52 -2.94 4.35
N ALA A 118 -41.00 -1.86 3.75
CA ALA A 118 -40.22 -0.64 3.58
C ALA A 118 -39.94 0.09 4.90
N ALA A 119 -40.78 -0.12 5.92
CA ALA A 119 -40.56 0.47 7.23
C ALA A 119 -39.34 -0.16 7.93
N ALA A 120 -39.19 -1.48 7.84
CA ALA A 120 -38.02 -2.21 8.31
C ALA A 120 -36.74 -1.77 7.58
N SER A 121 -36.80 -1.59 6.26
CA SER A 121 -35.70 -1.08 5.46
C SER A 121 -35.26 0.33 5.92
N SER A 122 -36.23 1.22 6.07
CA SER A 122 -35.94 2.59 6.54
C SER A 122 -35.38 2.62 7.96
N ARG A 123 -35.90 1.77 8.84
CA ARG A 123 -35.45 1.64 10.22
C ARG A 123 -34.01 1.13 10.32
N ALA A 124 -33.67 0.13 9.52
CA ALA A 124 -32.30 -0.40 9.44
C ALA A 124 -31.32 0.71 9.01
N ALA A 125 -31.67 1.47 7.99
CA ALA A 125 -30.83 2.60 7.53
C ALA A 125 -30.66 3.67 8.61
N GLN A 126 -31.72 4.02 9.35
CA GLN A 126 -31.65 4.99 10.45
C GLN A 126 -30.73 4.51 11.59
N LEU A 127 -30.84 3.24 11.96
CA LEU A 127 -29.98 2.65 13.00
C LEU A 127 -28.52 2.62 12.59
N ALA A 128 -28.24 2.28 11.34
CA ALA A 128 -26.90 2.31 10.80
C ALA A 128 -26.32 3.74 10.77
N GLN A 129 -27.13 4.72 10.39
CA GLN A 129 -26.70 6.12 10.31
C GLN A 129 -26.46 6.76 11.67
N ALA A 130 -27.08 6.24 12.72
CA ALA A 130 -26.90 6.71 14.09
C ALA A 130 -25.60 6.19 14.76
N VAL A 131 -24.89 5.27 14.12
CA VAL A 131 -23.64 4.74 14.65
C VAL A 131 -22.50 5.73 14.45
N GLU A 132 -21.72 5.95 15.50
CA GLU A 132 -20.57 6.84 15.48
C GLU A 132 -19.52 6.38 14.45
N GLY A 133 -19.04 7.33 13.65
CA GLY A 133 -18.06 7.07 12.60
C GLY A 133 -18.67 6.78 11.23
N VAL A 134 -19.97 6.57 11.12
CA VAL A 134 -20.65 6.41 9.82
C VAL A 134 -20.78 7.74 9.11
N THR A 135 -20.22 7.80 7.90
CA THR A 135 -20.32 8.99 7.03
C THR A 135 -21.54 8.93 6.11
N SER A 136 -21.89 7.76 5.63
CA SER A 136 -23.04 7.53 4.74
C SER A 136 -23.52 6.09 4.83
N VAL A 137 -24.80 5.88 4.50
CA VAL A 137 -25.43 4.56 4.44
C VAL A 137 -25.99 4.33 3.04
N ASP A 138 -25.59 3.24 2.43
CA ASP A 138 -26.12 2.74 1.16
C ASP A 138 -27.09 1.59 1.47
N ASN A 139 -28.38 1.86 1.30
CA ASN A 139 -29.42 0.89 1.66
C ASN A 139 -29.84 0.10 0.40
N GLN A 140 -29.36 -1.14 0.31
CA GLN A 140 -29.66 -2.10 -0.77
C GLN A 140 -30.59 -3.23 -0.30
N LEU A 141 -31.35 -3.01 0.78
CA LEU A 141 -32.32 -3.98 1.29
C LEU A 141 -33.50 -4.16 0.33
N VAL A 142 -33.82 -5.42 0.07
CA VAL A 142 -34.94 -5.79 -0.80
C VAL A 142 -36.15 -6.14 0.04
N VAL A 143 -37.27 -5.53 -0.26
CA VAL A 143 -38.57 -5.83 0.38
C VAL A 143 -39.19 -7.09 -0.29
N LYS A 144 -39.58 -8.05 0.52
CA LYS A 144 -40.18 -9.31 0.06
C LYS A 144 -41.53 -9.56 0.71
#